data_d8380f8089825dc14adb18b69258d3c3
#
_entry.id   d8380f8089825dc14adb18b69258d3c3
#
_cell.length_a   1.000
_cell.length_b   1.000
_cell.length_c   1.000
_cell.angle_alpha   90.00
_cell.angle_beta   90.00
_cell.angle_gamma   90.00
#
_symmetry.space_group_name_H-M   'P 1'
#
loop_
_entity.id
_entity.type
_entity.pdbx_description
1 polymer ?
#
loop_
_entity_poly.entity_id
_entity_poly.type
_entity_poly.pdbx_seq_one_letter_code
_entity_poly.pdbx_strand_id
1 'polypeptide(L)'
;MSANRHPVPLDHGEINALLAAQWVAPDALARPRDHWQRRLAVVVPYRDRAQHLRTFIPNLLDYFRIDKLDRNIPLHIHVIEQADELPFNRGRLINAGFALIGDTADYLCLHDVDLLPIWADYAFPLHPSRLCWYGSPNSQQRHLYIGGVTAISSADFRTLNGFSNDYWGWGYEDHDLRLRMIANGLKAEARDGAYRALPHPHNGLTADGGESETGRRNRERIETLHREGFTAWQRDGLNSLAFDHIGSAPLQIEGRSVEQATLHRVRFA
;
A
#
# COMPACT_ATOMS: atom_id res chain seq x y z
N MET A 1 9.21 -29.28 6.03
CA MET A 1 7.98 -30.06 5.71
C MET A 1 7.04 -29.12 4.95
N SER A 2 6.98 -29.28 3.64
CA SER A 2 6.12 -28.50 2.74
C SER A 2 4.69 -28.96 2.98
N ALA A 3 3.86 -28.11 3.61
CA ALA A 3 2.42 -28.35 3.67
C ALA A 3 1.87 -28.15 2.25
N ASN A 4 1.57 -29.24 1.57
CA ASN A 4 0.74 -29.26 0.37
C ASN A 4 -0.64 -28.69 0.74
N ARG A 5 -0.83 -27.38 0.57
CA ARG A 5 -2.15 -26.76 0.69
C ARG A 5 -2.84 -26.91 -0.66
N HIS A 6 -3.74 -27.86 -0.76
CA HIS A 6 -4.68 -27.92 -1.87
C HIS A 6 -5.52 -26.64 -1.86
N PRO A 7 -5.71 -25.97 -3.00
CA PRO A 7 -6.62 -24.85 -3.09
C PRO A 7 -8.05 -25.36 -2.85
N VAL A 8 -8.58 -25.11 -1.67
CA VAL A 8 -9.99 -25.34 -1.37
C VAL A 8 -10.71 -24.02 -1.62
N PRO A 9 -11.76 -23.99 -2.46
CA PRO A 9 -12.61 -22.80 -2.56
C PRO A 9 -13.14 -22.45 -1.16
N LEU A 10 -12.88 -21.23 -0.70
CA LEU A 10 -13.36 -20.73 0.58
C LEU A 10 -14.62 -19.92 0.33
N ASP A 11 -15.65 -20.10 1.15
CA ASP A 11 -16.78 -19.19 1.14
C ASP A 11 -16.42 -17.83 1.77
N HIS A 12 -17.27 -16.82 1.57
CA HIS A 12 -17.02 -15.48 2.11
C HIS A 12 -16.91 -15.46 3.65
N GLY A 13 -17.63 -16.34 4.35
CA GLY A 13 -17.57 -16.43 5.80
C GLY A 13 -16.25 -17.00 6.27
N GLU A 14 -15.73 -18.04 5.62
CA GLU A 14 -14.44 -18.66 5.90
C GLU A 14 -13.28 -17.69 5.62
N ILE A 15 -13.35 -16.94 4.49
CA ILE A 15 -12.36 -15.91 4.17
C ILE A 15 -12.36 -14.82 5.25
N ASN A 16 -13.52 -14.32 5.64
CA ASN A 16 -13.63 -13.29 6.68
C ASN A 16 -13.12 -13.78 8.03
N ALA A 17 -13.39 -15.03 8.41
CA ALA A 17 -12.87 -15.63 9.63
C ALA A 17 -11.34 -15.75 9.61
N LEU A 18 -10.76 -16.18 8.50
CA LEU A 18 -9.30 -16.27 8.32
C LEU A 18 -8.65 -14.88 8.36
N LEU A 19 -9.26 -13.90 7.69
CA LEU A 19 -8.80 -12.51 7.70
C LEU A 19 -8.81 -11.92 9.12
N ALA A 20 -9.87 -12.17 9.88
CA ALA A 20 -9.96 -11.72 11.26
C ALA A 20 -8.93 -12.39 12.19
N ALA A 21 -8.73 -13.70 12.04
CA ALA A 21 -7.79 -14.48 12.85
C ALA A 21 -6.31 -14.11 12.63
N GLN A 22 -5.99 -13.46 11.51
CA GLN A 22 -4.61 -13.05 11.18
C GLN A 22 -4.20 -11.70 11.74
N TRP A 23 -5.12 -10.93 12.33
CA TRP A 23 -4.76 -9.67 12.97
C TRP A 23 -4.12 -9.92 14.33
N VAL A 24 -3.04 -9.20 14.59
CA VAL A 24 -2.37 -9.18 15.89
C VAL A 24 -2.52 -7.81 16.54
N ALA A 25 -2.67 -7.79 17.86
CA ALA A 25 -2.70 -6.55 18.60
C ALA A 25 -1.30 -5.90 18.63
N PRO A 26 -1.19 -4.58 18.47
CA PRO A 26 0.09 -3.87 18.55
C PRO A 26 0.87 -4.13 19.83
N ASP A 27 0.18 -4.21 20.95
CA ASP A 27 0.76 -4.42 22.30
C ASP A 27 1.38 -5.80 22.49
N ALA A 28 1.04 -6.78 21.61
CA ALA A 28 1.60 -8.13 21.65
C ALA A 28 2.96 -8.23 20.94
N LEU A 29 3.45 -7.15 20.35
CA LEU A 29 4.66 -7.15 19.51
C LEU A 29 5.79 -6.39 20.19
N ALA A 30 6.89 -7.10 20.45
CA ALA A 30 8.14 -6.45 20.82
C ALA A 30 8.75 -5.81 19.55
N ARG A 31 8.94 -4.49 19.54
CA ARG A 31 9.66 -3.82 18.45
C ARG A 31 11.14 -4.20 18.49
N PRO A 32 11.78 -4.39 17.32
CA PRO A 32 13.22 -4.53 17.27
C PRO A 32 13.91 -3.33 17.94
N ARG A 33 14.96 -3.58 18.72
CA ARG A 33 15.68 -2.50 19.42
C ARG A 33 16.33 -1.48 18.46
N ASP A 34 16.55 -1.87 17.19
CA ASP A 34 17.17 -1.10 16.13
C ASP A 34 16.16 -0.53 15.12
N HIS A 35 14.85 -0.50 15.44
CA HIS A 35 13.82 -0.08 14.49
C HIS A 35 14.03 1.33 13.91
N TRP A 36 14.63 2.26 14.69
CA TRP A 36 14.97 3.61 14.21
C TRP A 36 16.21 3.66 13.31
N GLN A 37 16.97 2.59 13.18
CA GLN A 37 18.10 2.48 12.25
C GLN A 37 17.67 1.92 10.89
N ARG A 38 16.44 1.43 10.79
CA ARG A 38 15.88 0.84 9.57
C ARG A 38 15.51 1.93 8.58
N ARG A 39 15.95 1.77 7.34
CA ARG A 39 15.71 2.72 6.26
C ARG A 39 14.28 2.60 5.75
N LEU A 40 13.51 3.68 5.86
CA LEU A 40 12.14 3.78 5.40
C LEU A 40 12.08 4.36 3.98
N ALA A 41 11.42 3.67 3.06
CA ALA A 41 10.96 4.25 1.81
C ALA A 41 9.45 4.53 1.89
N VAL A 42 9.07 5.80 1.81
CA VAL A 42 7.66 6.18 1.65
C VAL A 42 7.34 6.15 0.16
N VAL A 43 6.51 5.21 -0.27
CA VAL A 43 6.13 5.01 -1.69
C VAL A 43 4.77 5.63 -1.93
N VAL A 44 4.72 6.65 -2.78
CA VAL A 44 3.52 7.44 -3.06
C VAL A 44 3.12 7.23 -4.53
N PRO A 45 2.10 6.38 -4.81
CA PRO A 45 1.54 6.28 -6.16
C PRO A 45 0.86 7.58 -6.52
N TYR A 46 1.15 8.10 -7.73
CA TYR A 46 0.81 9.46 -8.09
C TYR A 46 0.38 9.62 -9.55
N ARG A 47 -0.66 10.42 -9.80
CA ARG A 47 -1.00 11.03 -11.07
C ARG A 47 -1.93 12.23 -10.88
N ASP A 48 -1.63 13.37 -11.51
CA ASP A 48 -2.50 14.56 -11.61
C ASP A 48 -3.03 15.11 -10.27
N ARG A 49 -2.26 14.97 -9.20
CA ARG A 49 -2.59 15.42 -7.85
C ARG A 49 -1.59 16.46 -7.32
N ALA A 50 -1.13 17.38 -8.19
CA ALA A 50 -0.07 18.34 -7.85
C ALA A 50 -0.38 19.18 -6.61
N GLN A 51 -1.65 19.56 -6.41
CA GLN A 51 -2.07 20.33 -5.23
C GLN A 51 -1.99 19.48 -3.94
N HIS A 52 -2.37 18.19 -4.02
CA HIS A 52 -2.23 17.27 -2.89
C HIS A 52 -0.76 17.07 -2.55
N LEU A 53 0.08 16.85 -3.56
CA LEU A 53 1.51 16.64 -3.38
C LEU A 53 2.19 17.85 -2.71
N ARG A 54 1.82 19.09 -3.12
CA ARG A 54 2.30 20.34 -2.49
C ARG A 54 1.94 20.46 -1.01
N THR A 55 0.80 19.90 -0.60
CA THR A 55 0.38 19.89 0.80
C THR A 55 0.98 18.72 1.56
N PHE A 56 0.99 17.54 0.94
CA PHE A 56 1.40 16.28 1.56
C PHE A 56 2.90 16.25 1.92
N ILE A 57 3.78 16.60 0.97
CA ILE A 57 5.23 16.48 1.17
C ILE A 57 5.72 17.33 2.34
N PRO A 58 5.44 18.64 2.43
CA PRO A 58 5.86 19.43 3.59
C PRO A 58 5.26 18.91 4.90
N ASN A 59 3.98 18.52 4.90
CA ASN A 59 3.32 18.00 6.09
C ASN A 59 3.99 16.71 6.59
N LEU A 60 4.30 15.78 5.70
CA LEU A 60 4.95 14.51 6.07
C LEU A 60 6.36 14.76 6.61
N LEU A 61 7.16 15.61 5.96
CA LEU A 61 8.51 15.95 6.42
C LEU A 61 8.49 16.66 7.77
N ASP A 62 7.53 17.58 7.98
CA ASP A 62 7.35 18.25 9.27
C ASP A 62 6.91 17.27 10.34
N TYR A 63 6.04 16.31 10.01
CA TYR A 63 5.66 15.23 10.92
C TYR A 63 6.87 14.46 11.43
N PHE A 64 7.72 13.94 10.54
CA PHE A 64 8.93 13.20 10.91
C PHE A 64 9.98 14.04 11.65
N ARG A 65 10.01 15.36 11.43
CA ARG A 65 10.92 16.27 12.15
C ARG A 65 10.46 16.53 13.58
N ILE A 66 9.16 16.59 13.83
CA ILE A 66 8.56 17.01 15.11
C ILE A 66 8.21 15.81 15.98
N ASP A 67 7.71 14.74 15.40
CA ASP A 67 7.26 13.57 16.14
C ASP A 67 8.42 12.90 16.90
N LYS A 68 8.20 12.63 18.19
CA LYS A 68 9.26 12.10 19.07
C LYS A 68 9.53 10.62 18.83
N LEU A 69 8.57 9.88 18.27
CA LEU A 69 8.71 8.44 18.04
C LEU A 69 9.43 8.17 16.72
N ASP A 70 9.11 8.95 15.69
CA ASP A 70 9.52 8.65 14.31
C ASP A 70 10.64 9.56 13.77
N ARG A 71 10.98 10.67 14.45
CA ARG A 71 11.92 11.71 13.97
C ARG A 71 13.32 11.22 13.60
N ASN A 72 13.76 10.08 14.13
CA ASN A 72 15.09 9.55 13.88
C ASN A 72 15.10 8.43 12.81
N ILE A 73 13.94 8.13 12.20
CA ILE A 73 13.86 7.12 11.16
C ILE A 73 14.51 7.68 9.88
N PRO A 74 15.53 7.03 9.32
CA PRO A 74 16.08 7.41 8.02
C PRO A 74 15.03 7.19 6.95
N LEU A 75 14.43 8.25 6.43
CA LEU A 75 13.39 8.15 5.42
C LEU A 75 13.78 8.78 4.09
N HIS A 76 13.26 8.21 3.00
CA HIS A 76 13.21 8.84 1.70
C HIS A 76 11.82 8.66 1.07
N ILE A 77 11.31 9.71 0.43
CA ILE A 77 9.99 9.71 -0.21
C ILE A 77 10.18 9.45 -1.70
N HIS A 78 9.52 8.42 -2.20
CA HIS A 78 9.51 8.06 -3.62
C HIS A 78 8.12 8.29 -4.20
N VAL A 79 7.96 9.35 -4.97
CA VAL A 79 6.72 9.64 -5.71
C VAL A 79 6.79 8.91 -7.04
N ILE A 80 5.87 7.98 -7.27
CA ILE A 80 5.84 7.15 -8.48
C ILE A 80 4.71 7.64 -9.37
N GLU A 81 5.07 8.38 -10.41
CA GLU A 81 4.12 8.99 -11.34
C GLU A 81 3.79 8.05 -12.49
N GLN A 82 2.51 7.75 -12.68
CA GLN A 82 2.02 7.10 -13.89
C GLN A 82 1.94 8.12 -15.03
N ALA A 83 2.78 7.94 -16.06
CA ALA A 83 2.96 8.90 -17.15
C ALA A 83 2.34 8.42 -18.49
N ASP A 84 1.39 7.51 -18.43
CA ASP A 84 0.58 7.02 -19.56
C ASP A 84 -0.90 7.42 -19.39
N GLU A 85 -1.71 7.16 -20.43
CA GLU A 85 -3.15 7.47 -20.47
C GLU A 85 -4.03 6.30 -20.01
N LEU A 86 -3.45 5.17 -19.57
CA LEU A 86 -4.22 4.04 -19.05
C LEU A 86 -4.93 4.43 -17.75
N PRO A 87 -5.98 3.72 -17.32
CA PRO A 87 -6.56 3.93 -16.01
C PRO A 87 -5.50 3.87 -14.92
N PHE A 88 -5.68 4.60 -13.82
CA PHE A 88 -4.71 4.61 -12.73
C PHE A 88 -4.55 3.22 -12.12
N ASN A 89 -3.30 2.75 -11.90
CA ASN A 89 -3.04 1.46 -11.28
C ASN A 89 -2.13 1.62 -10.06
N ARG A 90 -2.76 1.78 -8.90
CA ARG A 90 -2.08 1.98 -7.61
C ARG A 90 -1.11 0.85 -7.28
N GLY A 91 -1.57 -0.41 -7.40
CA GLY A 91 -0.76 -1.58 -7.07
C GLY A 91 0.47 -1.72 -7.96
N ARG A 92 0.29 -1.54 -9.27
CA ARG A 92 1.38 -1.62 -10.25
C ARG A 92 2.41 -0.50 -10.07
N LEU A 93 1.96 0.72 -9.70
CA LEU A 93 2.85 1.82 -9.35
C LEU A 93 3.69 1.52 -8.11
N ILE A 94 3.09 0.93 -7.08
CA ILE A 94 3.82 0.51 -5.87
C ILE A 94 4.85 -0.55 -6.22
N ASN A 95 4.50 -1.54 -7.04
CA ASN A 95 5.43 -2.56 -7.52
C ASN A 95 6.60 -1.92 -8.30
N ALA A 96 6.32 -0.98 -9.20
CA ALA A 96 7.35 -0.26 -9.96
C ALA A 96 8.26 0.56 -9.01
N GLY A 97 7.67 1.25 -8.03
CA GLY A 97 8.42 1.94 -6.99
C GLY A 97 9.36 1.01 -6.25
N PHE A 98 8.86 -0.14 -5.79
CA PHE A 98 9.70 -1.14 -5.11
C PHE A 98 10.84 -1.64 -6.01
N ALA A 99 10.57 -1.91 -7.29
CA ALA A 99 11.61 -2.34 -8.23
C ALA A 99 12.69 -1.26 -8.44
N LEU A 100 12.34 0.03 -8.44
CA LEU A 100 13.28 1.15 -8.57
C LEU A 100 14.08 1.43 -7.29
N ILE A 101 13.48 1.22 -6.13
CA ILE A 101 14.12 1.41 -4.82
C ILE A 101 15.13 0.29 -4.53
N GLY A 102 14.80 -0.93 -4.92
CA GLY A 102 15.66 -2.11 -4.72
C GLY A 102 15.93 -2.39 -3.23
N ASP A 103 17.19 -2.69 -2.91
CA ASP A 103 17.62 -3.01 -1.55
C ASP A 103 18.04 -1.77 -0.71
N THR A 104 17.71 -0.57 -1.18
CA THR A 104 18.04 0.66 -0.44
C THR A 104 17.15 0.91 0.77
N ALA A 105 15.99 0.23 0.86
CA ALA A 105 15.06 0.33 1.98
C ALA A 105 14.86 -1.01 2.70
N ASP A 106 14.82 -0.94 4.03
CA ASP A 106 14.55 -2.11 4.87
C ASP A 106 13.03 -2.37 4.96
N TYR A 107 12.23 -1.32 4.83
CA TYR A 107 10.77 -1.40 4.77
C TYR A 107 10.16 -0.23 4.00
N LEU A 108 8.92 -0.42 3.62
CA LEU A 108 8.12 0.50 2.86
C LEU A 108 6.98 1.06 3.72
N CYS A 109 6.63 2.31 3.52
CA CYS A 109 5.32 2.85 3.84
C CYS A 109 4.61 3.19 2.53
N LEU A 110 3.63 2.38 2.17
CA LEU A 110 2.75 2.60 1.02
C LEU A 110 1.76 3.68 1.43
N HIS A 111 1.81 4.86 0.80
CA HIS A 111 1.15 6.03 1.34
C HIS A 111 0.36 6.78 0.26
N ASP A 112 -0.94 6.95 0.47
CA ASP A 112 -1.77 7.74 -0.43
C ASP A 112 -1.49 9.24 -0.24
N VAL A 113 -1.40 9.99 -1.34
CA VAL A 113 -0.99 11.39 -1.37
C VAL A 113 -1.97 12.37 -0.68
N ASP A 114 -3.18 11.91 -0.41
CA ASP A 114 -4.26 12.68 0.20
C ASP A 114 -4.44 12.47 1.70
N LEU A 115 -3.55 11.69 2.34
CA LEU A 115 -3.59 11.36 3.76
C LEU A 115 -2.50 12.08 4.54
N LEU A 116 -2.86 13.09 5.31
CA LEU A 116 -1.91 13.84 6.13
C LEU A 116 -1.86 13.26 7.55
N PRO A 117 -0.71 12.76 8.03
CA PRO A 117 -0.61 12.25 9.38
C PRO A 117 -0.83 13.36 10.42
N ILE A 118 -1.68 13.07 11.41
CA ILE A 118 -1.83 13.85 12.63
C ILE A 118 -1.09 13.14 13.76
N TRP A 119 -1.31 11.83 13.87
CA TRP A 119 -0.60 10.91 14.75
C TRP A 119 -0.56 9.52 14.11
N ALA A 120 0.61 8.94 13.97
CA ALA A 120 0.80 7.61 13.39
C ALA A 120 2.12 7.00 13.92
N ASP A 121 2.26 5.69 13.75
CA ASP A 121 3.46 4.95 14.11
C ASP A 121 4.10 4.37 12.84
N TYR A 122 5.10 5.06 12.32
CA TYR A 122 5.85 4.68 11.13
C TYR A 122 7.03 3.75 11.41
N ALA A 123 7.23 3.29 12.64
CA ALA A 123 8.35 2.42 12.97
C ALA A 123 8.32 1.10 12.18
N PHE A 124 9.50 0.47 12.04
CA PHE A 124 9.68 -0.80 11.33
C PHE A 124 8.63 -1.84 11.75
N PRO A 125 7.86 -2.41 10.80
CA PRO A 125 6.80 -3.35 11.11
C PRO A 125 7.35 -4.77 11.25
N LEU A 126 6.94 -5.49 12.30
CA LEU A 126 7.19 -6.94 12.44
C LEU A 126 6.22 -7.77 11.61
N HIS A 127 5.09 -7.19 11.26
CA HIS A 127 4.08 -7.72 10.35
C HIS A 127 3.60 -6.59 9.45
N PRO A 128 3.11 -6.86 8.24
CA PRO A 128 2.45 -5.84 7.44
C PRO A 128 1.40 -5.11 8.28
N SER A 129 1.54 -3.80 8.42
CA SER A 129 0.80 -2.99 9.40
C SER A 129 -0.06 -1.95 8.70
N ARG A 130 -1.37 -1.97 8.96
CA ARG A 130 -2.24 -0.86 8.57
C ARG A 130 -2.03 0.30 9.54
N LEU A 131 -1.77 1.48 9.01
CA LEU A 131 -1.57 2.71 9.79
C LEU A 131 -2.79 3.63 9.74
N CYS A 132 -3.75 3.40 8.85
CA CYS A 132 -4.92 4.24 8.68
C CYS A 132 -6.21 3.43 8.52
N TRP A 133 -7.27 3.85 9.22
CA TRP A 133 -8.62 3.30 9.09
C TRP A 133 -9.66 4.42 9.13
N TYR A 134 -10.56 4.45 8.16
CA TYR A 134 -11.61 5.48 8.04
C TYR A 134 -13.01 5.02 8.38
N GLY A 135 -13.23 3.72 8.44
CA GLY A 135 -14.55 3.15 8.69
C GLY A 135 -14.92 3.09 10.17
N SER A 136 -16.13 2.63 10.44
CA SER A 136 -16.56 2.35 11.82
C SER A 136 -15.61 1.33 12.48
N PRO A 137 -15.22 1.53 13.75
CA PRO A 137 -14.42 0.57 14.50
C PRO A 137 -15.01 -0.83 14.54
N ASN A 138 -16.34 -0.94 14.45
CA ASN A 138 -17.09 -2.20 14.51
C ASN A 138 -17.39 -2.80 13.11
N SER A 139 -16.88 -2.19 12.04
CA SER A 139 -17.09 -2.71 10.69
C SER A 139 -16.32 -4.01 10.48
N GLN A 140 -17.01 -5.05 10.00
CA GLN A 140 -16.36 -6.30 9.58
C GLN A 140 -15.37 -6.09 8.42
N GLN A 141 -15.59 -5.08 7.58
CA GLN A 141 -14.66 -4.69 6.50
C GLN A 141 -13.30 -4.24 7.03
N ARG A 142 -13.20 -3.86 8.31
CA ARG A 142 -11.93 -3.50 8.94
C ARG A 142 -10.86 -4.58 8.78
N HIS A 143 -11.25 -5.85 8.76
CA HIS A 143 -10.31 -6.97 8.61
C HIS A 143 -9.86 -7.19 7.17
N LEU A 144 -10.62 -6.69 6.19
CA LEU A 144 -10.29 -6.78 4.77
C LEU A 144 -9.35 -5.67 4.32
N TYR A 145 -9.40 -4.52 4.99
CA TYR A 145 -8.73 -3.31 4.55
C TYR A 145 -7.29 -3.22 5.08
N ILE A 146 -6.34 -3.06 4.18
CA ILE A 146 -4.93 -2.75 4.47
C ILE A 146 -4.40 -1.64 3.54
N GLY A 147 -5.30 -0.82 3.00
CA GLY A 147 -4.98 0.28 2.09
C GLY A 147 -4.72 1.62 2.79
N GLY A 148 -4.65 2.68 1.99
CA GLY A 148 -4.42 4.05 2.44
C GLY A 148 -2.99 4.30 2.90
N VAL A 149 -2.66 3.90 4.13
CA VAL A 149 -1.29 3.95 4.67
C VAL A 149 -0.95 2.60 5.27
N THR A 150 0.06 1.94 4.71
CA THR A 150 0.47 0.59 5.11
C THR A 150 1.99 0.51 5.24
N ALA A 151 2.48 0.07 6.39
CA ALA A 151 3.90 -0.25 6.57
C ALA A 151 4.13 -1.75 6.36
N ILE A 152 5.18 -2.10 5.59
CA ILE A 152 5.53 -3.49 5.28
C ILE A 152 7.04 -3.64 5.11
N SER A 153 7.63 -4.71 5.66
CA SER A 153 9.05 -4.98 5.43
C SER A 153 9.32 -5.27 3.94
N SER A 154 10.49 -4.89 3.45
CA SER A 154 10.91 -5.23 2.07
C SER A 154 10.93 -6.75 1.83
N ALA A 155 11.23 -7.53 2.87
CA ALA A 155 11.21 -8.99 2.82
C ALA A 155 9.79 -9.55 2.65
N ASP A 156 8.83 -9.05 3.46
CA ASP A 156 7.43 -9.48 3.34
C ASP A 156 6.84 -9.06 1.99
N PHE A 157 7.15 -7.85 1.52
CA PHE A 157 6.66 -7.37 0.22
C PHE A 157 7.12 -8.27 -0.93
N ARG A 158 8.38 -8.74 -0.90
CA ARG A 158 8.88 -9.75 -1.86
C ARG A 158 8.17 -11.09 -1.70
N THR A 159 7.99 -11.57 -0.48
CA THR A 159 7.30 -12.84 -0.19
C THR A 159 5.88 -12.86 -0.75
N LEU A 160 5.18 -11.72 -0.69
CA LEU A 160 3.85 -11.55 -1.25
C LEU A 160 3.85 -11.41 -2.78
N ASN A 161 5.01 -11.32 -3.43
CA ASN A 161 5.13 -10.96 -4.84
C ASN A 161 4.52 -9.58 -5.13
N GLY A 162 4.54 -8.66 -4.16
CA GLY A 162 3.95 -7.34 -4.25
C GLY A 162 2.43 -7.34 -4.40
N PHE A 163 1.90 -6.33 -5.09
CA PHE A 163 0.50 -6.24 -5.50
C PHE A 163 0.24 -6.98 -6.81
N SER A 164 -1.03 -7.27 -7.10
CA SER A 164 -1.46 -7.61 -8.45
C SER A 164 -1.21 -6.42 -9.39
N ASN A 165 -0.81 -6.71 -10.63
CA ASN A 165 -0.63 -5.70 -11.69
C ASN A 165 -1.93 -5.37 -12.44
N ASP A 166 -3.05 -6.04 -12.12
CA ASP A 166 -4.26 -6.06 -12.94
C ASP A 166 -5.46 -5.32 -12.34
N TYR A 167 -5.30 -4.61 -11.23
CA TYR A 167 -6.35 -3.75 -10.68
C TYR A 167 -6.22 -2.34 -11.25
N TRP A 168 -6.98 -2.07 -12.31
CA TRP A 168 -7.02 -0.77 -12.95
C TRP A 168 -8.20 0.07 -12.43
N GLY A 169 -7.97 1.36 -12.20
CA GLY A 169 -8.95 2.27 -11.63
C GLY A 169 -9.03 2.13 -10.11
N TRP A 170 -10.22 1.93 -9.57
CA TRP A 170 -10.44 1.94 -8.12
C TRP A 170 -10.83 0.58 -7.57
N GLY A 171 -10.20 0.22 -6.45
CA GLY A 171 -10.67 -0.80 -5.51
C GLY A 171 -10.12 -2.20 -5.71
N TYR A 172 -10.14 -2.95 -4.62
CA TYR A 172 -9.82 -4.37 -4.46
C TYR A 172 -8.33 -4.75 -4.53
N GLU A 173 -7.41 -3.87 -4.89
CA GLU A 173 -5.97 -4.17 -4.89
C GLU A 173 -5.42 -4.43 -3.48
N ASP A 174 -5.94 -3.72 -2.49
CA ASP A 174 -5.59 -3.90 -1.08
C ASP A 174 -6.25 -5.15 -0.48
N HIS A 175 -7.45 -5.52 -0.92
CA HIS A 175 -8.08 -6.79 -0.59
C HIS A 175 -7.27 -7.96 -1.16
N ASP A 176 -6.84 -7.89 -2.42
CA ASP A 176 -5.93 -8.89 -3.03
C ASP A 176 -4.64 -9.03 -2.21
N LEU A 177 -4.01 -7.91 -1.80
CA LEU A 177 -2.83 -7.94 -0.95
C LEU A 177 -3.09 -8.69 0.37
N ARG A 178 -4.26 -8.48 1.00
CA ARG A 178 -4.65 -9.22 2.21
C ARG A 178 -4.75 -10.73 1.96
N LEU A 179 -5.32 -11.14 0.84
CA LEU A 179 -5.40 -12.55 0.47
C LEU A 179 -4.02 -13.17 0.22
N ARG A 180 -3.10 -12.41 -0.40
CA ARG A 180 -1.69 -12.81 -0.53
C ARG A 180 -1.03 -13.05 0.82
N MET A 181 -1.32 -12.19 1.81
CA MET A 181 -0.83 -12.40 3.18
C MET A 181 -1.34 -13.71 3.78
N ILE A 182 -2.64 -14.03 3.60
CA ILE A 182 -3.20 -15.31 4.05
C ILE A 182 -2.51 -16.49 3.36
N ALA A 183 -2.38 -16.44 2.04
CA ALA A 183 -1.76 -17.50 1.26
C ALA A 183 -0.30 -17.78 1.67
N ASN A 184 0.40 -16.77 2.17
CA ASN A 184 1.77 -16.87 2.64
C ASN A 184 1.90 -17.04 4.16
N GLY A 185 0.80 -17.15 4.90
CA GLY A 185 0.80 -17.31 6.36
C GLY A 185 1.30 -16.08 7.13
N LEU A 186 1.32 -14.90 6.48
CA LEU A 186 1.69 -13.64 7.12
C LEU A 186 0.52 -13.10 7.95
N LYS A 187 0.83 -12.65 9.14
CA LYS A 187 -0.11 -11.92 9.99
C LYS A 187 -0.19 -10.45 9.58
N ALA A 188 -1.22 -9.75 10.02
CA ALA A 188 -1.37 -8.31 9.88
C ALA A 188 -1.45 -7.65 11.25
N GLU A 189 -0.93 -6.43 11.35
CA GLU A 189 -1.01 -5.59 12.54
C GLU A 189 -1.87 -4.35 12.25
N ALA A 190 -2.71 -3.93 13.19
CA ALA A 190 -3.46 -2.68 13.11
C ALA A 190 -2.83 -1.65 14.05
N ARG A 191 -2.08 -0.70 13.47
CA ARG A 191 -1.50 0.47 14.15
C ARG A 191 -2.29 1.73 13.80
N ASP A 192 -3.61 1.63 13.77
CA ASP A 192 -4.47 2.70 13.27
C ASP A 192 -4.18 4.04 13.96
N GLY A 193 -3.59 4.96 13.22
CA GLY A 193 -3.32 6.34 13.60
C GLY A 193 -4.45 7.28 13.23
N ALA A 194 -4.21 8.58 13.42
CA ALA A 194 -5.12 9.65 13.03
C ALA A 194 -4.54 10.40 11.81
N TYR A 195 -5.36 10.56 10.78
CA TYR A 195 -5.02 11.25 9.55
C TYR A 195 -6.09 12.26 9.17
N ARG A 196 -5.69 13.34 8.51
CA ARG A 196 -6.58 14.26 7.84
C ARG A 196 -6.60 13.93 6.35
N ALA A 197 -7.76 13.53 5.83
CA ALA A 197 -7.94 13.30 4.40
C ALA A 197 -8.10 14.64 3.67
N LEU A 198 -7.39 14.80 2.55
CA LEU A 198 -7.60 15.90 1.62
C LEU A 198 -8.78 15.55 0.69
N PRO A 199 -9.67 16.50 0.41
CA PRO A 199 -10.84 16.25 -0.42
C PRO A 199 -10.43 15.95 -1.87
N HIS A 200 -11.03 14.95 -2.47
CA HIS A 200 -10.91 14.60 -3.88
C HIS A 200 -12.18 13.90 -4.39
N PRO A 201 -12.44 13.92 -5.70
CA PRO A 201 -13.51 13.10 -6.27
C PRO A 201 -13.31 11.61 -5.96
N HIS A 202 -14.36 10.91 -5.58
CA HIS A 202 -14.33 9.49 -5.29
C HIS A 202 -14.38 8.68 -6.60
N ASN A 203 -13.28 8.07 -7.00
CA ASN A 203 -13.13 7.39 -8.30
C ASN A 203 -13.82 6.00 -8.37
N GLY A 204 -14.32 5.50 -7.25
CA GLY A 204 -15.02 4.21 -7.16
C GLY A 204 -16.52 4.30 -7.40
N LEU A 205 -17.08 5.51 -7.46
CA LEU A 205 -18.51 5.72 -7.64
C LEU A 205 -18.77 6.55 -8.91
N THR A 206 -19.89 6.27 -9.54
CA THR A 206 -20.48 7.10 -10.61
C THR A 206 -21.12 8.35 -10.02
N ALA A 207 -21.45 9.36 -10.85
CA ALA A 207 -22.04 10.62 -10.39
C ALA A 207 -23.39 10.44 -9.67
N ASP A 208 -24.12 9.36 -9.98
CA ASP A 208 -25.39 8.95 -9.33
C ASP A 208 -25.19 8.07 -8.09
N GLY A 209 -23.92 7.84 -7.66
CA GLY A 209 -23.58 7.05 -6.48
C GLY A 209 -23.53 5.52 -6.71
N GLY A 210 -23.66 5.06 -7.95
CA GLY A 210 -23.46 3.66 -8.32
C GLY A 210 -22.00 3.23 -8.35
N GLU A 211 -21.74 1.93 -8.47
CA GLU A 211 -20.38 1.39 -8.64
C GLU A 211 -19.84 1.76 -10.02
N SER A 212 -18.58 2.24 -10.08
CA SER A 212 -17.93 2.52 -11.35
C SER A 212 -17.65 1.24 -12.15
N GLU A 213 -17.48 1.35 -13.48
CA GLU A 213 -17.14 0.21 -14.32
C GLU A 213 -15.83 -0.48 -13.86
N THR A 214 -14.82 0.30 -13.52
CA THR A 214 -13.55 -0.23 -13.00
C THR A 214 -13.74 -0.93 -11.65
N GLY A 215 -14.54 -0.37 -10.75
CA GLY A 215 -14.89 -1.00 -9.48
C GLY A 215 -15.57 -2.36 -9.67
N ARG A 216 -16.57 -2.43 -10.57
CA ARG A 216 -17.27 -3.67 -10.92
C ARG A 216 -16.31 -4.74 -11.48
N ARG A 217 -15.46 -4.38 -12.44
CA ARG A 217 -14.45 -5.31 -13.00
C ARG A 217 -13.50 -5.84 -11.94
N ASN A 218 -13.02 -4.97 -11.06
CA ASN A 218 -12.11 -5.34 -9.98
C ASN A 218 -12.80 -6.27 -8.96
N ARG A 219 -14.09 -6.03 -8.66
CA ARG A 219 -14.90 -6.90 -7.82
C ARG A 219 -15.09 -8.29 -8.45
N GLU A 220 -15.47 -8.36 -9.72
CA GLU A 220 -15.62 -9.60 -10.46
C GLU A 220 -14.29 -10.41 -10.51
N ARG A 221 -13.15 -9.71 -10.62
CA ARG A 221 -11.83 -10.32 -10.56
C ARG A 221 -11.59 -10.98 -9.20
N ILE A 222 -11.77 -10.26 -8.10
CA ILE A 222 -11.50 -10.81 -6.75
C ILE A 222 -12.44 -11.99 -6.44
N GLU A 223 -13.73 -11.91 -6.84
CA GLU A 223 -14.68 -13.00 -6.69
C GLU A 223 -14.27 -14.24 -7.50
N THR A 224 -13.70 -14.05 -8.68
CA THR A 224 -13.17 -15.15 -9.50
C THR A 224 -11.97 -15.81 -8.81
N LEU A 225 -11.03 -15.01 -8.29
CA LEU A 225 -9.90 -15.52 -7.53
C LEU A 225 -10.33 -16.32 -6.30
N HIS A 226 -11.39 -15.90 -5.62
CA HIS A 226 -11.96 -16.67 -4.50
C HIS A 226 -12.47 -18.04 -4.95
N ARG A 227 -13.15 -18.12 -6.08
CA ARG A 227 -13.66 -19.40 -6.63
C ARG A 227 -12.55 -20.33 -7.10
N GLU A 228 -11.45 -19.77 -7.61
CA GLU A 228 -10.32 -20.53 -8.17
C GLU A 228 -9.25 -20.91 -7.12
N GLY A 229 -9.47 -20.60 -5.82
CA GLY A 229 -8.56 -20.98 -4.74
C GLY A 229 -7.36 -20.07 -4.58
N PHE A 230 -7.40 -18.86 -5.11
CA PHE A 230 -6.42 -17.78 -4.91
C PHE A 230 -4.94 -18.18 -5.07
N THR A 231 -4.59 -18.70 -6.23
CA THR A 231 -3.19 -19.05 -6.57
C THR A 231 -2.54 -18.07 -7.56
N ALA A 232 -3.31 -17.16 -8.14
CA ALA A 232 -2.84 -16.23 -9.18
C ALA A 232 -1.69 -15.32 -8.72
N TRP A 233 -1.59 -15.02 -7.41
CA TRP A 233 -0.53 -14.22 -6.83
C TRP A 233 0.89 -14.75 -7.14
N GLN A 234 1.04 -16.05 -7.38
CA GLN A 234 2.32 -16.64 -7.72
C GLN A 234 2.86 -16.22 -9.10
N ARG A 235 1.96 -15.76 -9.99
CA ARG A 235 2.27 -15.41 -11.38
C ARG A 235 1.97 -13.95 -11.72
N ASP A 236 1.32 -13.21 -10.81
CA ASP A 236 0.91 -11.83 -10.99
C ASP A 236 1.44 -10.98 -9.84
N GLY A 237 2.35 -10.07 -10.14
CA GLY A 237 2.99 -9.20 -9.15
C GLY A 237 4.38 -8.75 -9.59
N LEU A 238 5.34 -8.71 -8.66
CA LEU A 238 6.71 -8.28 -8.95
C LEU A 238 7.38 -9.11 -10.05
N ASN A 239 7.12 -10.41 -10.09
CA ASN A 239 7.71 -11.33 -11.07
C ASN A 239 7.13 -11.20 -12.49
N SER A 240 5.99 -10.56 -12.66
CA SER A 240 5.35 -10.28 -13.96
C SER A 240 5.28 -8.78 -14.27
N LEU A 241 5.91 -7.96 -13.43
CA LEU A 241 5.88 -6.51 -13.60
C LEU A 241 6.64 -6.10 -14.87
N ALA A 242 5.97 -5.35 -15.73
CA ALA A 242 6.57 -4.69 -16.89
C ALA A 242 6.23 -3.21 -16.89
N PHE A 243 7.23 -2.36 -17.03
CA PHE A 243 7.07 -0.91 -17.16
C PHE A 243 8.28 -0.28 -17.82
N ASP A 244 8.08 0.86 -18.45
CA ASP A 244 9.14 1.73 -18.93
C ASP A 244 9.49 2.73 -17.83
N HIS A 245 10.73 2.76 -17.38
CA HIS A 245 11.24 3.83 -16.52
C HIS A 245 11.67 5.02 -17.38
N ILE A 246 10.87 6.09 -17.38
CA ILE A 246 11.11 7.31 -18.17
C ILE A 246 12.26 8.12 -17.57
N GLY A 247 12.35 8.18 -16.23
CA GLY A 247 13.41 8.87 -15.53
C GLY A 247 13.10 9.14 -14.06
N SER A 248 14.13 9.57 -13.35
CA SER A 248 14.04 9.99 -11.93
C SER A 248 14.71 11.34 -11.76
N ALA A 249 14.13 12.19 -10.92
CA ALA A 249 14.66 13.51 -10.58
C ALA A 249 14.32 13.88 -9.12
N PRO A 250 15.10 14.76 -8.47
CA PRO A 250 14.69 15.33 -7.19
C PRO A 250 13.30 15.96 -7.31
N LEU A 251 12.41 15.65 -6.38
CA LEU A 251 11.07 16.21 -6.37
C LEU A 251 11.13 17.73 -6.20
N GLN A 252 10.37 18.46 -7.03
CA GLN A 252 10.26 19.92 -6.95
C GLN A 252 8.91 20.29 -6.32
N ILE A 253 8.93 21.11 -5.27
CA ILE A 253 7.74 21.74 -4.68
C ILE A 253 7.94 23.25 -4.78
N GLU A 254 7.07 23.94 -5.50
CA GLU A 254 7.14 25.40 -5.71
C GLU A 254 8.52 25.88 -6.20
N GLY A 255 9.15 25.12 -7.11
CA GLY A 255 10.45 25.42 -7.68
C GLY A 255 11.65 25.13 -6.77
N ARG A 256 11.44 24.49 -5.62
CA ARG A 256 12.51 24.10 -4.70
C ARG A 256 12.65 22.58 -4.69
N SER A 257 13.88 22.09 -4.79
CA SER A 257 14.19 20.68 -4.61
C SER A 257 13.96 20.24 -3.18
N VAL A 258 13.31 19.08 -3.02
CA VAL A 258 13.15 18.40 -1.75
C VAL A 258 14.20 17.30 -1.64
N GLU A 259 15.18 17.49 -0.75
CA GLU A 259 16.34 16.59 -0.63
C GLU A 259 15.93 15.13 -0.32
N GLN A 260 14.91 14.95 0.53
CA GLN A 260 14.43 13.64 0.95
C GLN A 260 13.35 13.06 0.02
N ALA A 261 13.18 13.59 -1.20
CA ALA A 261 12.13 13.12 -2.09
C ALA A 261 12.58 13.03 -3.55
N THR A 262 12.24 11.92 -4.20
CA THR A 262 12.50 11.66 -5.62
C THR A 262 11.18 11.42 -6.35
N LEU A 263 11.02 12.07 -7.50
CA LEU A 263 9.98 11.77 -8.47
C LEU A 263 10.51 10.74 -9.48
N HIS A 264 9.84 9.61 -9.59
CA HIS A 264 10.07 8.59 -10.62
C HIS A 264 8.90 8.60 -11.58
N ARG A 265 9.18 8.72 -12.88
CA ARG A 265 8.15 8.66 -13.92
C ARG A 265 8.20 7.32 -14.59
N VAL A 266 7.07 6.62 -14.61
CA VAL A 266 6.94 5.30 -15.21
C VAL A 266 5.75 5.26 -16.17
N ARG A 267 5.81 4.37 -17.16
CA ARG A 267 4.73 4.14 -18.11
C ARG A 267 4.47 2.64 -18.21
N PHE A 268 3.21 2.30 -18.23
CA PHE A 268 2.74 0.94 -18.45
C PHE A 268 2.30 0.78 -19.92
N ALA A 269 2.43 -0.44 -20.42
CA ALA A 269 1.99 -0.84 -21.75
C ALA A 269 0.74 -1.74 -21.66
#